data_9e579682d8de12fe34b38ac2f0f6a576
#
_entry.id   9e579682d8de12fe34b38ac2f0f6a576
#
_cell.length_a   1.000
_cell.length_b   1.000
_cell.length_c   1.000
_cell.angle_alpha   90.00
_cell.angle_beta   90.00
_cell.angle_gamma   90.00
#
_symmetry.space_group_name_H-M   'P 1'
#
loop_
_entity.id
_entity.type
_entity.pdbx_description
1 polymer ?
#
loop_
_entity_poly.entity_id
_entity_poly.type
_entity_poly.pdbx_seq_one_letter_code
_entity_poly.pdbx_strand_id
1 'polypeptide(L)'
;MSRKIYKDKYYTHLDVKKHHKDYQQRVQNINWVSRHGFYPFIHFKMDCSKYTVIENGKKDIKPKERDIYYAAHIDRFIYEYYGNRLNNRYNEYMKSNGISRVSTAYRNCTPGKCNIDFAKEVFEYIVKCESAYIFVGDFSQFFDNLDHKYLKEKIKCVINEA
;
A
#
# COMPACT_ATOMS: atom_id res chain seq x y z
N MET A 1 16.92 -3.87 -15.12
CA MET A 1 16.37 -3.41 -13.83
C MET A 1 16.37 -1.89 -13.78
N SER A 2 15.22 -1.25 -13.90
CA SER A 2 15.10 0.20 -13.75
C SER A 2 15.44 0.58 -12.30
N ARG A 3 16.48 1.40 -12.11
CA ARG A 3 16.80 1.99 -10.81
C ARG A 3 15.61 2.83 -10.36
N LYS A 4 14.85 2.35 -9.39
CA LYS A 4 13.81 3.15 -8.76
C LYS A 4 14.49 4.33 -8.08
N ILE A 5 14.28 5.53 -8.61
CA ILE A 5 14.82 6.75 -8.02
C ILE A 5 13.97 7.03 -6.79
N TYR A 6 14.54 6.80 -5.61
CA TYR A 6 13.92 7.17 -4.35
C TYR A 6 13.85 8.70 -4.27
N LYS A 7 12.64 9.23 -4.17
CA LYS A 7 12.44 10.67 -4.00
C LYS A 7 12.44 11.01 -2.52
N ASP A 8 13.26 11.99 -2.14
CA ASP A 8 13.14 12.59 -0.83
C ASP A 8 11.77 13.24 -0.70
N LYS A 9 11.05 12.93 0.37
CA LYS A 9 9.77 13.55 0.69
C LYS A 9 9.99 14.66 1.70
N TYR A 10 9.23 15.73 1.51
CA TYR A 10 9.21 16.86 2.42
C TYR A 10 7.82 16.94 3.03
N TYR A 11 7.73 16.79 4.33
CA TYR A 11 6.53 17.07 5.11
C TYR A 11 6.95 17.70 6.42
N THR A 12 6.05 18.50 6.99
CA THR A 12 6.26 19.10 8.30
C THR A 12 6.48 17.99 9.33
N HIS A 13 7.64 17.99 9.94
CA HIS A 13 8.14 16.86 10.70
C HIS A 13 8.94 17.37 11.89
N LEU A 14 8.83 16.72 13.03
CA LEU A 14 9.65 17.03 14.21
C LEU A 14 11.07 16.46 14.08
N ASP A 15 11.30 15.57 13.12
CA ASP A 15 12.58 14.96 12.82
C ASP A 15 13.38 15.82 11.82
N VAL A 16 14.69 15.86 11.97
CA VAL A 16 15.58 16.55 11.05
C VAL A 16 15.55 15.87 9.68
N LYS A 17 15.37 16.68 8.62
CA LYS A 17 15.38 16.19 7.24
C LYS A 17 16.62 15.35 6.97
N LYS A 18 16.39 14.16 6.39
CA LYS A 18 17.42 13.21 5.96
C LYS A 18 17.30 12.93 4.46
N HIS A 19 18.42 12.72 3.81
CA HIS A 19 18.45 12.33 2.43
C HIS A 19 18.65 10.81 2.28
N HIS A 20 17.87 10.18 1.42
CA HIS A 20 17.95 8.72 1.21
C HIS A 20 19.36 8.26 0.84
N LYS A 21 20.10 9.06 0.07
CA LYS A 21 21.47 8.75 -0.36
C LYS A 21 22.39 8.43 0.80
N ASP A 22 22.27 9.15 1.91
CA ASP A 22 23.17 9.05 3.07
C ASP A 22 22.94 7.76 3.88
N TYR A 23 21.75 7.15 3.70
CA TYR A 23 21.32 5.97 4.45
C TYR A 23 21.22 4.71 3.60
N GLN A 24 21.45 4.78 2.29
CA GLN A 24 21.25 3.67 1.36
C GLN A 24 22.01 2.40 1.77
N GLN A 25 23.27 2.51 2.17
CA GLN A 25 24.05 1.36 2.62
C GLN A 25 23.59 0.84 4.00
N ARG A 26 23.20 1.75 4.90
CA ARG A 26 22.73 1.39 6.24
C ARG A 26 21.43 0.60 6.22
N VAL A 27 20.45 1.03 5.41
CA VAL A 27 19.15 0.34 5.30
C VAL A 27 19.28 -1.04 4.66
N GLN A 28 20.35 -1.30 3.93
CA GLN A 28 20.65 -2.62 3.36
C GLN A 28 21.37 -3.54 4.35
N ASN A 29 21.96 -2.99 5.39
CA ASN A 29 22.70 -3.76 6.38
C ASN A 29 21.75 -4.32 7.44
N ILE A 30 21.55 -5.64 7.42
CA ILE A 30 20.63 -6.34 8.32
C ILE A 30 21.03 -6.16 9.80
N ASN A 31 22.32 -6.14 10.11
CA ASN A 31 22.79 -5.97 11.48
C ASN A 31 22.54 -4.55 12.00
N TRP A 32 22.61 -3.56 11.12
CA TRP A 32 22.26 -2.20 11.47
C TRP A 32 20.75 -2.05 11.68
N VAL A 33 19.93 -2.59 10.76
CA VAL A 33 18.46 -2.52 10.84
C VAL A 33 17.93 -3.28 12.05
N SER A 34 18.49 -4.45 12.38
CA SER A 34 18.05 -5.24 13.55
C SER A 34 18.32 -4.55 14.90
N ARG A 35 19.24 -3.59 14.95
CA ARG A 35 19.56 -2.80 16.15
C ARG A 35 18.97 -1.40 16.11
N HIS A 36 18.30 -1.04 15.01
CA HIS A 36 17.69 0.28 14.85
C HIS A 36 16.48 0.43 15.77
N GLY A 37 16.48 1.50 16.58
CA GLY A 37 15.32 1.88 17.38
C GLY A 37 14.33 2.66 16.52
N PHE A 38 13.18 2.08 16.22
CA PHE A 38 12.13 2.76 15.48
C PHE A 38 11.45 3.82 16.34
N TYR A 39 11.19 4.97 15.74
CA TYR A 39 10.42 6.03 16.38
C TYR A 39 8.92 5.74 16.33
N PRO A 40 8.13 6.24 17.30
CA PRO A 40 6.69 6.23 17.16
C PRO A 40 6.23 6.93 15.89
N PHE A 41 5.15 6.45 15.28
CA PHE A 41 4.54 7.15 14.16
C PHE A 41 4.01 8.52 14.58
N ILE A 42 4.19 9.49 13.69
CA ILE A 42 3.60 10.82 13.86
C ILE A 42 2.19 10.77 13.33
N HIS A 43 1.23 11.14 14.19
CA HIS A 43 -0.20 11.11 13.90
C HIS A 43 -0.75 12.52 13.70
N PHE A 44 -1.59 12.68 12.68
CA PHE A 44 -2.44 13.85 12.52
C PHE A 44 -3.75 13.48 11.82
N LYS A 45 -4.76 14.32 12.00
CA LYS A 45 -6.04 14.18 11.33
C LYS A 45 -6.06 15.03 10.07
N MET A 46 -6.50 14.45 8.97
CA MET A 46 -6.67 15.12 7.70
C MET A 46 -8.15 15.18 7.34
N ASP A 47 -8.64 16.39 7.02
CA ASP A 47 -9.98 16.55 6.48
C ASP A 47 -10.01 16.00 5.03
N CYS A 48 -10.90 15.06 4.80
CA CYS A 48 -11.16 14.42 3.51
C CYS A 48 -12.65 14.53 3.14
N SER A 49 -13.28 15.64 3.46
CA SER A 49 -14.71 15.88 3.22
C SER A 49 -15.11 15.56 1.77
N LYS A 50 -16.23 14.91 1.61
CA LYS A 50 -16.75 14.51 0.30
C LYS A 50 -17.95 15.35 -0.10
N TYR A 51 -17.97 15.78 -1.36
CA TYR A 51 -19.17 16.34 -1.97
C TYR A 51 -20.12 15.20 -2.36
N THR A 52 -21.35 15.26 -1.89
CA THR A 52 -22.44 14.39 -2.30
C THR A 52 -23.54 15.23 -2.93
N VAL A 53 -24.19 14.70 -3.97
CA VAL A 53 -25.37 15.33 -4.56
C VAL A 53 -26.59 14.74 -3.89
N ILE A 54 -27.42 15.59 -3.29
CA ILE A 54 -28.72 15.20 -2.70
C ILE A 54 -29.76 15.20 -3.82
N GLU A 55 -30.91 14.50 -3.57
CA GLU A 55 -32.04 14.28 -4.51
C GLU A 55 -32.53 15.55 -5.24
N ASN A 56 -32.30 16.73 -4.69
CA ASN A 56 -32.68 18.02 -5.28
C ASN A 56 -31.55 18.70 -6.08
N GLY A 57 -30.49 18.00 -6.44
CA GLY A 57 -29.34 18.55 -7.15
C GLY A 57 -28.45 19.48 -6.32
N LYS A 58 -28.77 19.70 -5.04
CA LYS A 58 -27.92 20.48 -4.13
C LYS A 58 -26.71 19.66 -3.74
N LYS A 59 -25.55 20.32 -3.74
CA LYS A 59 -24.29 19.73 -3.22
C LYS A 59 -24.29 19.82 -1.70
N ASP A 60 -24.08 18.69 -1.05
CA ASP A 60 -23.85 18.60 0.39
C ASP A 60 -22.41 18.17 0.67
N ILE A 61 -21.84 18.68 1.76
CA ILE A 61 -20.49 18.34 2.19
C ILE A 61 -20.62 17.41 3.38
N LYS A 62 -20.29 16.12 3.17
CA LYS A 62 -20.17 15.18 4.28
C LYS A 62 -18.77 15.26 4.87
N PRO A 63 -18.63 15.75 6.10
CA PRO A 63 -17.33 15.82 6.75
C PRO A 63 -16.78 14.39 6.93
N LYS A 64 -15.53 14.19 6.59
CA LYS A 64 -14.82 12.94 6.80
C LYS A 64 -13.39 13.22 7.22
N GLU A 65 -13.05 12.90 8.43
CA GLU A 65 -11.68 12.91 8.91
C GLU A 65 -10.99 11.56 8.66
N ARG A 66 -9.72 11.60 8.42
CA ARG A 66 -8.85 10.42 8.34
C ARG A 66 -7.65 10.58 9.24
N ASP A 67 -7.41 9.57 10.05
CA ASP A 67 -6.18 9.47 10.81
C ASP A 67 -5.03 9.10 9.88
N ILE A 68 -4.01 9.95 9.85
CA ILE A 68 -2.82 9.76 9.03
C ILE A 68 -1.64 9.53 9.95
N TYR A 69 -0.90 8.48 9.65
CA TYR A 69 0.30 8.11 10.38
C TYR A 69 1.49 8.11 9.41
N TYR A 70 2.60 8.69 9.81
CA TYR A 70 3.83 8.65 9.02
C TYR A 70 5.06 8.44 9.90
N ALA A 71 6.05 7.78 9.32
CA ALA A 71 7.27 7.41 10.00
C ALA A 71 8.32 8.53 9.97
N ALA A 72 9.26 8.52 10.92
CA ALA A 72 10.48 9.30 10.86
C ALA A 72 11.25 9.05 9.55
N HIS A 73 12.09 9.99 9.10
CA HIS A 73 12.77 9.91 7.81
C HIS A 73 13.57 8.62 7.63
N ILE A 74 14.35 8.23 8.65
CA ILE A 74 15.16 7.02 8.57
C ILE A 74 14.30 5.77 8.55
N ASP A 75 13.28 5.70 9.41
CA ASP A 75 12.33 4.58 9.48
C ASP A 75 11.61 4.40 8.15
N ARG A 76 11.21 5.51 7.51
CA ARG A 76 10.63 5.50 6.17
C ARG A 76 11.55 4.87 5.14
N PHE A 77 12.87 5.17 5.19
CA PHE A 77 13.83 4.57 4.25
C PHE A 77 13.93 3.06 4.44
N ILE A 78 13.89 2.58 5.69
CA ILE A 78 13.88 1.16 6.01
C ILE A 78 12.60 0.52 5.46
N TYR A 79 11.43 1.08 5.78
CA TYR A 79 10.14 0.55 5.30
C TYR A 79 10.05 0.55 3.77
N GLU A 80 10.54 1.60 3.11
CA GLU A 80 10.55 1.69 1.65
C GLU A 80 11.45 0.63 1.01
N TYR A 81 12.62 0.40 1.56
CA TYR A 81 13.57 -0.60 1.07
C TYR A 81 13.00 -2.02 1.21
N TYR A 82 12.59 -2.40 2.41
CA TYR A 82 12.05 -3.75 2.65
C TYR A 82 10.67 -3.95 2.04
N GLY A 83 9.84 -2.92 2.00
CA GLY A 83 8.56 -2.95 1.30
C GLY A 83 8.71 -3.21 -0.20
N ASN A 84 9.70 -2.60 -0.85
CA ASN A 84 9.99 -2.89 -2.27
C ASN A 84 10.48 -4.33 -2.47
N ARG A 85 11.30 -4.86 -1.58
CA ARG A 85 11.75 -6.27 -1.64
C ARG A 85 10.58 -7.23 -1.48
N LEU A 86 9.73 -6.98 -0.49
CA LEU A 86 8.53 -7.78 -0.26
C LEU A 86 7.59 -7.72 -1.46
N ASN A 87 7.38 -6.53 -2.05
CA ASN A 87 6.53 -6.38 -3.23
C ASN A 87 7.06 -7.18 -4.42
N ASN A 88 8.37 -7.21 -4.64
CA ASN A 88 8.97 -8.03 -5.69
C ASN A 88 8.73 -9.52 -5.46
N ARG A 89 8.98 -10.02 -4.23
CA ARG A 89 8.72 -11.41 -3.86
C ARG A 89 7.23 -11.76 -3.99
N TYR A 90 6.36 -10.88 -3.56
CA TYR A 90 4.92 -11.06 -3.71
C TYR A 90 4.50 -11.15 -5.18
N ASN A 91 5.07 -10.35 -6.06
CA ASN A 91 4.81 -10.44 -7.50
C ASN A 91 5.30 -11.77 -8.10
N GLU A 92 6.46 -12.28 -7.68
CA GLU A 92 6.98 -13.58 -8.09
C GLU A 92 6.05 -14.69 -7.61
N TYR A 93 5.67 -14.69 -6.34
CA TYR A 93 4.72 -15.61 -5.74
C TYR A 93 3.36 -15.64 -6.48
N MET A 94 2.79 -14.48 -6.75
CA MET A 94 1.52 -14.37 -7.46
C MET A 94 1.60 -14.91 -8.90
N LYS A 95 2.77 -14.74 -9.53
CA LYS A 95 3.02 -15.25 -10.89
C LYS A 95 3.17 -16.76 -10.89
N SER A 96 3.97 -17.32 -9.98
CA SER A 96 4.21 -18.78 -9.89
C SER A 96 2.94 -19.56 -9.56
N ASN A 97 2.03 -18.96 -8.76
CA ASN A 97 0.74 -19.55 -8.41
C ASN A 97 -0.39 -19.26 -9.41
N GLY A 98 -0.13 -18.58 -10.52
CA GLY A 98 -1.15 -18.28 -11.55
C GLY A 98 -2.24 -17.30 -11.12
N ILE A 99 -2.09 -16.61 -9.99
CA ILE A 99 -3.09 -15.73 -9.39
C ILE A 99 -2.78 -14.22 -9.55
N SER A 100 -1.93 -13.88 -10.50
CA SER A 100 -1.50 -12.48 -10.71
C SER A 100 -2.64 -11.50 -11.01
N ARG A 101 -3.78 -11.98 -11.52
CA ARG A 101 -4.94 -11.15 -11.86
C ARG A 101 -5.87 -10.87 -10.66
N VAL A 102 -5.73 -11.64 -9.57
CA VAL A 102 -6.65 -11.56 -8.42
C VAL A 102 -6.39 -10.30 -7.58
N SER A 103 -5.12 -9.99 -7.32
CA SER A 103 -4.74 -8.82 -6.54
C SER A 103 -4.21 -7.72 -7.45
N THR A 104 -4.93 -6.62 -7.54
CA THR A 104 -4.62 -5.49 -8.44
C THR A 104 -4.02 -4.28 -7.71
N ALA A 105 -4.35 -4.09 -6.42
CA ALA A 105 -3.91 -2.95 -5.64
C ALA A 105 -2.48 -3.10 -5.10
N TYR A 106 -1.80 -1.97 -4.90
CA TYR A 106 -0.49 -1.84 -4.25
C TYR A 106 0.65 -2.65 -4.89
N ARG A 107 0.50 -3.09 -6.13
CA ARG A 107 1.53 -3.82 -6.89
C ARG A 107 2.20 -2.91 -7.91
N ASN A 108 3.51 -3.11 -8.08
CA ASN A 108 4.32 -2.33 -9.02
C ASN A 108 4.53 -3.02 -10.39
N CYS A 109 3.91 -4.17 -10.62
CA CYS A 109 4.07 -4.98 -11.84
C CYS A 109 3.00 -4.70 -12.92
N THR A 110 2.10 -3.76 -12.68
CA THR A 110 1.03 -3.36 -13.62
C THR A 110 1.17 -1.90 -14.05
N PRO A 111 2.26 -1.53 -14.78
CA PRO A 111 2.46 -0.15 -15.19
C PRO A 111 1.37 0.28 -16.18
N GLY A 112 0.94 1.53 -16.06
CA GLY A 112 -0.04 2.13 -16.97
C GLY A 112 -1.49 1.76 -16.72
N LYS A 113 -1.80 0.92 -15.72
CA LYS A 113 -3.17 0.61 -15.30
C LYS A 113 -3.56 1.36 -14.03
N CYS A 114 -4.79 1.84 -14.00
CA CYS A 114 -5.42 2.45 -12.82
C CYS A 114 -6.68 1.69 -12.41
N ASN A 115 -7.34 2.12 -11.35
CA ASN A 115 -8.55 1.46 -10.85
C ASN A 115 -9.67 1.39 -11.89
N ILE A 116 -9.74 2.34 -12.80
CA ILE A 116 -10.75 2.37 -13.89
C ILE A 116 -10.51 1.22 -14.87
N ASP A 117 -9.26 0.94 -15.21
CA ASP A 117 -8.90 -0.14 -16.14
C ASP A 117 -9.28 -1.50 -15.56
N PHE A 118 -9.01 -1.71 -14.26
CA PHE A 118 -9.40 -2.94 -13.58
C PHE A 118 -10.92 -3.10 -13.45
N ALA A 119 -11.63 -2.02 -13.14
CA ALA A 119 -13.10 -2.03 -13.11
C ALA A 119 -13.67 -2.36 -14.48
N LYS A 120 -13.14 -1.75 -15.55
CA LYS A 120 -13.55 -2.02 -16.92
C LYS A 120 -13.39 -3.51 -17.27
N GLU A 121 -12.25 -4.12 -16.96
CA GLU A 121 -12.01 -5.56 -17.19
C GLU A 121 -13.08 -6.43 -16.53
N VAL A 122 -13.48 -6.10 -15.30
CA VAL A 122 -14.53 -6.82 -14.56
C VAL A 122 -15.90 -6.66 -15.26
N PHE A 123 -16.27 -5.44 -15.64
CA PHE A 123 -17.53 -5.18 -16.33
C PHE A 123 -17.59 -5.88 -17.71
N GLU A 124 -16.50 -5.82 -18.47
CA GLU A 124 -16.39 -6.51 -19.77
C GLU A 124 -16.51 -8.03 -19.63
N TYR A 125 -16.04 -8.60 -18.51
CA TYR A 125 -16.23 -10.00 -18.22
C TYR A 125 -17.70 -10.32 -17.88
N ILE A 126 -18.33 -9.53 -17.01
CA ILE A 126 -19.72 -9.73 -16.59
C ILE A 126 -20.68 -9.67 -17.78
N VAL A 127 -20.49 -8.71 -18.69
CA VAL A 127 -21.35 -8.56 -19.89
C VAL A 127 -21.27 -9.77 -20.80
N LYS A 128 -20.22 -10.56 -20.78
CA LYS A 128 -20.06 -11.78 -21.58
C LYS A 128 -20.75 -13.01 -20.97
N CYS A 129 -21.16 -12.92 -19.70
CA CYS A 129 -21.85 -14.01 -19.03
C CYS A 129 -23.36 -13.96 -19.32
N GLU A 130 -23.97 -15.11 -19.62
CA GLU A 130 -25.44 -15.19 -19.78
C GLU A 130 -26.16 -14.89 -18.45
N SER A 131 -25.58 -15.32 -17.32
CA SER A 131 -26.03 -14.98 -15.99
C SER A 131 -24.83 -14.93 -15.06
N ALA A 132 -24.85 -14.02 -14.07
CA ALA A 132 -23.77 -13.86 -13.10
C ALA A 132 -24.31 -13.43 -11.72
N TYR A 133 -23.77 -14.03 -10.68
CA TYR A 133 -23.92 -13.53 -9.30
C TYR A 133 -22.72 -12.64 -8.98
N ILE A 134 -23.00 -11.38 -8.59
CA ILE A 134 -21.97 -10.40 -8.27
C ILE A 134 -21.99 -10.16 -6.77
N PHE A 135 -20.89 -10.49 -6.10
CA PHE A 135 -20.68 -10.17 -4.69
C PHE A 135 -19.67 -9.03 -4.57
N VAL A 136 -20.06 -7.96 -3.89
CA VAL A 136 -19.19 -6.82 -3.57
C VAL A 136 -19.11 -6.69 -2.06
N GLY A 137 -17.91 -6.77 -1.52
CA GLY A 137 -17.67 -6.70 -0.08
C GLY A 137 -16.48 -5.80 0.27
N ASP A 138 -16.49 -5.24 1.47
CA ASP A 138 -15.39 -4.50 2.05
C ASP A 138 -15.21 -4.90 3.51
N PHE A 139 -13.96 -4.85 3.99
CA PHE A 139 -13.65 -5.17 5.39
C PHE A 139 -13.68 -3.90 6.23
N SER A 140 -14.59 -3.84 7.19
CA SER A 140 -14.62 -2.75 8.16
C SER A 140 -13.39 -2.79 9.05
N GLN A 141 -12.75 -1.63 9.24
CA GLN A 141 -11.58 -1.49 10.12
C GLN A 141 -10.48 -2.54 9.83
N PHE A 142 -10.21 -2.78 8.55
CA PHE A 142 -9.30 -3.85 8.10
C PHE A 142 -7.95 -3.81 8.83
N PHE A 143 -7.31 -2.66 8.91
CA PHE A 143 -5.97 -2.53 9.53
C PHE A 143 -5.99 -2.76 11.04
N ASP A 144 -7.06 -2.37 11.71
CA ASP A 144 -7.21 -2.51 13.17
C ASP A 144 -7.50 -3.96 13.58
N ASN A 145 -8.05 -4.76 12.66
CA ASN A 145 -8.42 -6.16 12.88
C ASN A 145 -7.43 -7.17 12.28
N LEU A 146 -6.26 -6.72 11.81
CA LEU A 146 -5.24 -7.63 11.30
C LEU A 146 -4.65 -8.51 12.41
N ASP A 147 -4.75 -9.83 12.24
CA ASP A 147 -3.98 -10.78 13.04
C ASP A 147 -2.51 -10.73 12.63
N HIS A 148 -1.68 -10.11 13.46
CA HIS A 148 -0.25 -9.94 13.19
C HIS A 148 0.51 -11.26 13.12
N LYS A 149 0.09 -12.28 13.88
CA LYS A 149 0.72 -13.60 13.84
C LYS A 149 0.46 -14.28 12.51
N TYR A 150 -0.79 -14.29 12.09
CA TYR A 150 -1.20 -14.84 10.79
C TYR A 150 -0.53 -14.09 9.63
N LEU A 151 -0.50 -12.75 9.67
CA LEU A 151 0.18 -11.93 8.66
C LEU A 151 1.67 -12.27 8.56
N LYS A 152 2.35 -12.43 9.70
CA LYS A 152 3.77 -12.80 9.74
C LYS A 152 4.02 -14.19 9.13
N GLU A 153 3.14 -15.15 9.37
CA GLU A 153 3.21 -16.48 8.76
C GLU A 153 3.04 -16.41 7.24
N LYS A 154 2.05 -15.65 6.75
CA LYS A 154 1.82 -15.46 5.32
C LYS A 154 2.98 -14.73 4.62
N ILE A 155 3.58 -13.74 5.25
CA ILE A 155 4.78 -13.07 4.73
C ILE A 155 5.94 -14.06 4.61
N LYS A 156 6.13 -14.95 5.59
CA LYS A 156 7.16 -16.01 5.52
C LYS A 156 6.91 -16.96 4.35
N CYS A 157 5.67 -17.40 4.11
CA CYS A 157 5.33 -18.23 2.96
C CYS A 157 5.73 -17.52 1.64
N VAL A 158 5.31 -16.28 1.47
CA VAL A 158 5.65 -15.48 0.27
C VAL A 158 7.16 -15.35 0.06
N ILE A 159 7.94 -15.21 1.14
CA ILE A 159 9.41 -15.09 1.05
C ILE A 159 10.07 -16.41 0.67
N ASN A 160 9.56 -17.53 1.16
CA ASN A 160 10.16 -18.85 0.98
C ASN A 160 9.75 -19.56 -0.32
N GLU A 161 8.55 -19.26 -0.84
CA GLU A 161 7.97 -19.90 -2.02
C GLU A 161 8.13 -19.11 -3.32
N ALA A 162 8.71 -17.89 -3.25
CA ALA A 162 8.90 -16.99 -4.40
C ALA A 162 10.28 -17.10 -5.04
#